data_e78ff3339b443eda158fadbab318edbe
#
_entry.id   e78ff3339b443eda158fadbab318edbe
#
_cell.length_a   1.000
_cell.length_b   1.000
_cell.length_c   1.000
_cell.angle_alpha   90.00
_cell.angle_beta   90.00
_cell.angle_gamma   90.00
#
_symmetry.space_group_name_H-M   'P 1'
#
loop_
_entity.id
_entity.type
_entity.pdbx_description
1 polymer ?
#
loop_
_entity_poly.entity_id
_entity_poly.type
_entity_poly.pdbx_seq_one_letter_code
_entity_poly.pdbx_strand_id
1 'polypeptide(L)'
;PDIEELIKNKDRLIVLNKYDLADEKQNQKWIQYFKNNGLQAVLVNSNTGEGINQAVKKIEEIYEATQEKFENKGRVGKAIRVMILGIPNVGKSSFINRLTKKNSTIVGNKPGVTRQKQWIRINGNIELLDTPGVLWPKFESEEVALNLAYTGTIKDDILQTIEVGFSLLKLLVYKHLELLTERYKLD
;
A
#
# COMPACT_ATOMS: atom_id res chain seq x y z
N PRO A 1 1.77 -15.59 -7.32
CA PRO A 1 1.13 -16.91 -7.21
C PRO A 1 1.12 -17.38 -5.76
N ASP A 2 2.25 -17.36 -5.05
CA ASP A 2 2.39 -17.97 -3.72
C ASP A 2 1.54 -17.28 -2.62
N ILE A 3 1.40 -15.95 -2.68
CA ILE A 3 0.57 -15.21 -1.73
C ILE A 3 -0.92 -15.53 -1.94
N GLU A 4 -1.38 -15.65 -3.17
CA GLU A 4 -2.77 -15.95 -3.49
C GLU A 4 -3.20 -17.32 -2.98
N GLU A 5 -2.32 -18.31 -3.03
CA GLU A 5 -2.59 -19.63 -2.46
C GLU A 5 -2.75 -19.59 -0.94
N LEU A 6 -1.90 -18.84 -0.25
CA LEU A 6 -1.92 -18.71 1.20
C LEU A 6 -3.15 -17.95 1.72
N ILE A 7 -3.73 -17.04 0.92
CA ILE A 7 -4.83 -16.17 1.34
C ILE A 7 -6.18 -16.51 0.68
N LYS A 8 -6.29 -17.63 -0.01
CA LYS A 8 -7.48 -18.07 -0.78
C LYS A 8 -8.84 -17.84 -0.09
N ASN A 9 -8.90 -17.96 1.23
CA ASN A 9 -10.13 -17.87 2.02
C ASN A 9 -10.14 -16.70 3.01
N LYS A 10 -9.32 -15.67 2.77
CA LYS A 10 -9.25 -14.49 3.63
C LYS A 10 -9.81 -13.27 2.91
N ASP A 11 -10.59 -12.48 3.62
CA ASP A 11 -11.02 -11.19 3.12
C ASP A 11 -9.81 -10.30 2.89
N ARG A 12 -9.84 -9.50 1.82
CA ARG A 12 -8.71 -8.71 1.35
C ARG A 12 -9.15 -7.29 1.01
N LEU A 13 -8.35 -6.32 1.44
CA LEU A 13 -8.42 -4.95 0.96
C LEU A 13 -7.13 -4.61 0.22
N ILE A 14 -7.24 -4.18 -1.01
CA ILE A 14 -6.10 -3.70 -1.81
C ILE A 14 -5.90 -2.21 -1.53
N VAL A 15 -4.72 -1.84 -1.06
CA VAL A 15 -4.35 -0.44 -0.82
C VAL A 15 -3.33 -0.01 -1.87
N LEU A 16 -3.75 0.83 -2.81
CA LEU A 16 -2.90 1.44 -3.82
C LEU A 16 -2.31 2.72 -3.22
N ASN A 17 -1.14 2.56 -2.57
CA ASN A 17 -0.45 3.67 -1.93
C ASN A 17 0.40 4.47 -2.93
N LYS A 18 0.74 5.73 -2.57
CA LYS A 18 1.47 6.66 -3.46
C LYS A 18 0.72 6.92 -4.78
N TYR A 19 -0.60 6.89 -4.76
CA TYR A 19 -1.40 7.05 -5.97
C TYR A 19 -1.15 8.39 -6.68
N ASP A 20 -0.67 9.38 -5.94
CA ASP A 20 -0.26 10.70 -6.40
C ASP A 20 0.95 10.67 -7.36
N LEU A 21 1.74 9.59 -7.36
CA LEU A 21 2.86 9.37 -8.28
C LEU A 21 2.45 8.65 -9.56
N ALA A 22 1.19 8.23 -9.68
CA ALA A 22 0.68 7.48 -10.82
C ALA A 22 -0.32 8.31 -11.62
N ASP A 23 -0.52 7.94 -12.88
CA ASP A 23 -1.55 8.54 -13.73
C ASP A 23 -2.95 8.26 -13.17
N GLU A 24 -3.77 9.31 -13.06
CA GLU A 24 -5.11 9.21 -12.46
C GLU A 24 -6.02 8.24 -13.25
N LYS A 25 -5.95 8.26 -14.58
CA LYS A 25 -6.78 7.35 -15.42
C LYS A 25 -6.37 5.90 -15.20
N GLN A 26 -5.07 5.64 -15.00
CA GLN A 26 -4.60 4.29 -14.69
C GLN A 26 -5.01 3.85 -13.28
N ASN A 27 -4.97 4.76 -12.29
CA ASN A 27 -5.48 4.51 -10.95
C ASN A 27 -6.94 4.04 -10.99
N GLN A 28 -7.81 4.72 -11.77
CA GLN A 28 -9.22 4.34 -11.91
C GLN A 28 -9.40 2.98 -12.60
N LYS A 29 -8.58 2.67 -13.61
CA LYS A 29 -8.60 1.35 -14.26
C LYS A 29 -8.23 0.24 -13.28
N TRP A 30 -7.24 0.45 -12.42
CA TRP A 30 -6.87 -0.53 -11.39
C TRP A 30 -7.97 -0.73 -10.35
N ILE A 31 -8.60 0.34 -9.86
CA ILE A 31 -9.77 0.23 -8.98
C ILE A 31 -10.87 -0.62 -9.62
N GLN A 32 -11.19 -0.34 -10.89
CA GLN A 32 -12.21 -1.09 -11.62
C GLN A 32 -11.79 -2.55 -11.84
N TYR A 33 -10.53 -2.81 -12.16
CA TYR A 33 -9.99 -4.16 -12.30
C TYR A 33 -10.18 -4.98 -11.02
N PHE A 34 -9.79 -4.46 -9.87
CA PHE A 34 -9.97 -5.16 -8.60
C PHE A 34 -11.44 -5.38 -8.28
N LYS A 35 -12.29 -4.39 -8.50
CA LYS A 35 -13.74 -4.51 -8.32
C LYS A 35 -14.35 -5.63 -9.18
N ASN A 36 -13.96 -5.72 -10.45
CA ASN A 36 -14.42 -6.76 -11.37
C ASN A 36 -13.97 -8.16 -10.93
N ASN A 37 -12.87 -8.25 -10.19
CA ASN A 37 -12.37 -9.51 -9.60
C ASN A 37 -12.90 -9.75 -8.16
N GLY A 38 -13.95 -9.04 -7.74
CA GLY A 38 -14.57 -9.22 -6.42
C GLY A 38 -13.73 -8.72 -5.25
N LEU A 39 -12.72 -7.87 -5.51
CA LEU A 39 -11.83 -7.31 -4.49
C LEU A 39 -12.16 -5.84 -4.23
N GLN A 40 -12.12 -5.45 -2.97
CA GLN A 40 -12.18 -4.04 -2.60
C GLN A 40 -10.79 -3.41 -2.76
N ALA A 41 -10.74 -2.20 -3.31
CA ALA A 41 -9.50 -1.45 -3.46
C ALA A 41 -9.71 0.03 -3.10
N VAL A 42 -8.66 0.68 -2.58
CA VAL A 42 -8.67 2.10 -2.21
C VAL A 42 -7.36 2.76 -2.65
N LEU A 43 -7.46 4.02 -3.08
CA LEU A 43 -6.32 4.89 -3.34
C LEU A 43 -5.91 5.58 -2.03
N VAL A 44 -4.61 5.60 -1.74
CA VAL A 44 -4.09 6.19 -0.50
C VAL A 44 -2.80 6.96 -0.78
N ASN A 45 -2.69 8.15 -0.20
CA ASN A 45 -1.41 8.82 0.01
C ASN A 45 -1.10 8.82 1.51
N SER A 46 -0.23 7.92 1.93
CA SER A 46 0.13 7.79 3.35
C SER A 46 0.93 8.99 3.89
N ASN A 47 1.53 9.81 3.02
CA ASN A 47 2.26 11.00 3.44
C ASN A 47 1.30 12.15 3.79
N THR A 48 0.30 12.41 2.94
CA THR A 48 -0.72 13.45 3.19
C THR A 48 -1.83 12.98 4.13
N GLY A 49 -2.13 11.68 4.12
CA GLY A 49 -3.25 11.07 4.84
C GLY A 49 -4.52 10.96 4.00
N GLU A 50 -4.45 11.33 2.72
CA GLU A 50 -5.58 11.20 1.81
C GLU A 50 -5.93 9.73 1.57
N GLY A 51 -7.22 9.41 1.48
CA GLY A 51 -7.72 8.04 1.34
C GLY A 51 -7.68 7.18 2.61
N ILE A 52 -6.99 7.60 3.69
CA ILE A 52 -6.89 6.83 4.94
C ILE A 52 -8.26 6.57 5.57
N ASN A 53 -9.14 7.57 5.59
CA ASN A 53 -10.50 7.40 6.14
C ASN A 53 -11.30 6.36 5.35
N GLN A 54 -11.16 6.37 4.03
CA GLN A 54 -11.81 5.41 3.17
C GLN A 54 -11.27 3.99 3.43
N ALA A 55 -9.96 3.85 3.62
CA ALA A 55 -9.36 2.57 3.98
C ALA A 55 -9.86 2.05 5.33
N VAL A 56 -9.94 2.92 6.36
CA VAL A 56 -10.49 2.57 7.68
C VAL A 56 -11.93 2.09 7.54
N LYS A 57 -12.78 2.85 6.86
CA LYS A 57 -14.18 2.47 6.65
C LYS A 57 -14.31 1.11 5.96
N LYS A 58 -13.47 0.84 4.96
CA LYS A 58 -13.47 -0.47 4.28
C LYS A 58 -13.00 -1.61 5.18
N ILE A 59 -12.04 -1.38 6.05
CA ILE A 59 -11.60 -2.36 7.05
C ILE A 59 -12.74 -2.64 8.04
N GLU A 60 -13.46 -1.61 8.48
CA GLU A 60 -14.62 -1.74 9.38
C GLU A 60 -15.77 -2.51 8.71
N GLU A 61 -16.12 -2.20 7.46
CA GLU A 61 -17.12 -2.95 6.68
C GLU A 61 -16.77 -4.45 6.58
N ILE A 62 -15.50 -4.77 6.29
CA ILE A 62 -15.02 -6.17 6.26
C ILE A 62 -15.10 -6.80 7.66
N TYR A 63 -14.79 -6.01 8.70
CA TYR A 63 -14.89 -6.45 10.08
C TYR A 63 -16.32 -6.84 10.45
N GLU A 64 -17.28 -5.96 10.20
CA GLU A 64 -18.69 -6.18 10.51
C GLU A 64 -19.23 -7.43 9.81
N ALA A 65 -18.99 -7.56 8.50
CA ALA A 65 -19.39 -8.74 7.74
C ALA A 65 -18.74 -10.04 8.25
N THR A 66 -17.55 -9.95 8.83
CA THR A 66 -16.84 -11.10 9.41
C THR A 66 -17.39 -11.43 10.80
N GLN A 67 -17.74 -10.44 11.61
CA GLN A 67 -18.36 -10.65 12.93
C GLN A 67 -19.71 -11.33 12.79
N GLU A 68 -20.59 -10.90 11.89
CA GLU A 68 -21.87 -11.58 11.62
C GLU A 68 -21.69 -13.08 11.31
N LYS A 69 -20.68 -13.41 10.51
CA LYS A 69 -20.34 -14.82 10.23
C LYS A 69 -19.88 -15.60 11.47
N PHE A 70 -19.21 -14.94 12.44
CA PHE A 70 -18.73 -15.56 13.66
C PHE A 70 -19.83 -15.68 14.72
N GLU A 71 -20.70 -14.66 14.86
CA GLU A 71 -21.86 -14.67 15.76
C GLU A 71 -22.82 -15.79 15.41
N ASN A 72 -23.09 -16.00 14.11
CA ASN A 72 -23.86 -17.13 13.62
C ASN A 72 -23.24 -18.51 13.96
N LYS A 73 -21.96 -18.55 14.37
CA LYS A 73 -21.24 -19.74 14.85
C LYS A 73 -21.02 -19.75 16.38
N GLY A 74 -21.72 -18.87 17.14
CA GLY A 74 -21.60 -18.78 18.59
C GLY A 74 -20.29 -18.21 19.13
N ARG A 75 -19.54 -17.45 18.29
CA ARG A 75 -18.27 -16.81 18.69
C ARG A 75 -18.45 -15.30 18.74
N VAL A 76 -18.56 -14.74 19.94
CA VAL A 76 -18.79 -13.30 20.17
C VAL A 76 -17.50 -12.60 20.62
N GLY A 77 -17.27 -11.39 20.14
CA GLY A 77 -16.29 -10.43 20.74
C GLY A 77 -14.82 -10.67 20.43
N LYS A 78 -14.46 -11.32 19.34
CA LYS A 78 -13.07 -11.57 18.98
C LYS A 78 -12.48 -10.43 18.13
N ALA A 79 -11.36 -9.84 18.58
CA ALA A 79 -10.63 -8.85 17.76
C ALA A 79 -10.23 -9.45 16.41
N ILE A 80 -10.38 -8.69 15.34
CA ILE A 80 -9.90 -9.08 14.01
C ILE A 80 -8.41 -8.81 13.92
N ARG A 81 -7.70 -9.81 13.43
CA ARG A 81 -6.28 -9.74 13.11
C ARG A 81 -6.10 -9.47 11.62
N VAL A 82 -5.54 -8.31 11.33
CA VAL A 82 -5.24 -7.85 9.96
C VAL A 82 -3.73 -7.92 9.75
N MET A 83 -3.30 -8.59 8.70
CA MET A 83 -1.91 -8.62 8.28
C MET A 83 -1.72 -7.64 7.12
N ILE A 84 -0.69 -6.80 7.19
CA ILE A 84 -0.32 -5.90 6.09
C ILE A 84 0.83 -6.51 5.32
N LEU A 85 0.58 -6.79 4.05
CA LEU A 85 1.55 -7.37 3.13
C LEU A 85 1.91 -6.36 2.04
N GLY A 86 3.12 -6.42 1.56
CA GLY A 86 3.58 -5.61 0.42
C GLY A 86 5.10 -5.59 0.33
N ILE A 87 5.60 -5.19 -0.82
CA ILE A 87 7.04 -5.07 -1.09
C ILE A 87 7.68 -4.00 -0.19
N PRO A 88 9.01 -3.98 -0.04
CA PRO A 88 9.70 -2.93 0.71
C PRO A 88 9.38 -1.54 0.16
N ASN A 89 9.46 -0.54 1.00
CA ASN A 89 9.35 0.90 0.67
C ASN A 89 8.06 1.35 -0.06
N VAL A 90 7.04 0.50 -0.19
CA VAL A 90 5.71 0.91 -0.71
C VAL A 90 4.92 1.79 0.27
N GLY A 91 5.47 2.00 1.47
CA GLY A 91 4.86 2.85 2.48
C GLY A 91 3.99 2.11 3.50
N LYS A 92 4.21 0.80 3.73
CA LYS A 92 3.47 0.04 4.77
C LYS A 92 3.52 0.71 6.13
N SER A 93 4.71 1.01 6.63
CA SER A 93 4.88 1.65 7.94
C SER A 93 4.28 3.06 7.98
N SER A 94 4.35 3.82 6.88
CA SER A 94 3.70 5.13 6.79
C SER A 94 2.18 5.00 6.86
N PHE A 95 1.60 4.01 6.17
CA PHE A 95 0.19 3.69 6.21
C PHE A 95 -0.25 3.28 7.62
N ILE A 96 0.47 2.36 8.26
CA ILE A 96 0.23 1.93 9.64
C ILE A 96 0.30 3.12 10.60
N ASN A 97 1.31 3.98 10.45
CA ASN A 97 1.45 5.19 11.26
C ASN A 97 0.26 6.13 11.14
N ARG A 98 -0.27 6.29 9.94
CA ARG A 98 -1.46 7.12 9.71
C ARG A 98 -2.71 6.49 10.32
N LEU A 99 -2.88 5.19 10.15
CA LEU A 99 -3.98 4.45 10.78
C LEU A 99 -3.94 4.57 12.30
N THR A 100 -2.75 4.40 12.90
CA THR A 100 -2.58 4.44 14.36
C THR A 100 -2.71 5.84 14.94
N LYS A 101 -2.13 6.87 14.32
CA LYS A 101 -2.24 8.26 14.80
C LYS A 101 -3.68 8.75 14.84
N LYS A 102 -4.54 8.23 13.99
CA LYS A 102 -5.94 8.64 13.91
C LYS A 102 -6.84 7.92 14.90
N ASN A 103 -6.46 6.72 15.32
CA ASN A 103 -7.35 5.78 16.00
C ASN A 103 -6.74 5.12 17.24
N SER A 104 -5.59 5.55 17.75
CA SER A 104 -4.94 4.76 18.81
C SER A 104 -4.80 5.43 20.15
N THR A 105 -5.12 4.65 21.16
CA THR A 105 -4.35 4.57 22.40
C THR A 105 -3.13 3.69 22.11
N ILE A 106 -1.98 4.31 21.89
CA ILE A 106 -0.76 3.58 21.51
C ILE A 106 -0.27 2.77 22.70
N VAL A 107 -0.25 1.46 22.56
CA VAL A 107 0.54 0.57 23.39
C VAL A 107 1.56 -0.10 22.48
N GLY A 108 2.79 0.44 22.43
CA GLY A 108 3.88 -0.22 21.72
C GLY A 108 4.79 0.74 20.92
N ASN A 109 6.04 0.33 20.72
CA ASN A 109 7.16 1.07 20.16
C ASN A 109 6.88 1.79 18.82
N LYS A 110 7.56 2.95 18.64
CA LYS A 110 7.47 3.79 17.42
C LYS A 110 7.73 2.96 16.15
N PRO A 111 6.86 3.08 15.13
CA PRO A 111 7.09 2.45 13.85
C PRO A 111 8.28 3.10 13.13
N GLY A 112 9.25 2.31 12.81
CA GLY A 112 10.39 2.58 11.96
C GLY A 112 10.59 1.40 11.03
N VAL A 113 11.75 1.25 10.41
CA VAL A 113 12.06 0.07 9.60
C VAL A 113 11.74 -1.19 10.41
N THR A 114 10.67 -1.90 10.02
CA THR A 114 10.17 -3.06 10.74
C THR A 114 11.14 -4.22 10.56
N ARG A 115 11.90 -4.54 11.60
CA ARG A 115 12.84 -5.67 11.63
C ARG A 115 12.22 -6.93 12.20
N GLN A 116 11.14 -6.80 12.97
CA GLN A 116 10.44 -7.90 13.63
C GLN A 116 8.92 -7.72 13.50
N LYS A 117 8.18 -8.83 13.52
CA LYS A 117 6.71 -8.81 13.54
C LYS A 117 6.22 -8.17 14.84
N GLN A 118 5.34 -7.19 14.75
CA GLN A 118 4.71 -6.59 15.92
C GLN A 118 3.22 -6.37 15.70
N TRP A 119 2.45 -6.57 16.78
CA TRP A 119 1.02 -6.31 16.78
C TRP A 119 0.74 -4.89 17.23
N ILE A 120 -0.08 -4.19 16.49
CA ILE A 120 -0.51 -2.81 16.77
C ILE A 120 -2.03 -2.83 16.87
N ARG A 121 -2.59 -2.40 17.99
CA ARG A 121 -4.04 -2.33 18.18
C ARG A 121 -4.60 -1.03 17.63
N ILE A 122 -5.66 -1.12 16.81
CA ILE A 122 -6.44 -0.01 16.31
C ILE A 122 -7.87 -0.19 16.80
N ASN A 123 -8.50 0.87 17.32
CA ASN A 123 -9.92 0.88 17.71
C ASN A 123 -10.39 -0.33 18.53
N GLY A 124 -9.64 -0.74 19.56
CA GLY A 124 -10.06 -1.79 20.47
C GLY A 124 -10.30 -3.18 19.86
N ASN A 125 -10.84 -3.25 18.64
CA ASN A 125 -11.29 -4.49 18.00
C ASN A 125 -10.44 -4.94 16.80
N ILE A 126 -9.49 -4.12 16.34
CA ILE A 126 -8.62 -4.45 15.20
C ILE A 126 -7.16 -4.50 15.67
N GLU A 127 -6.52 -5.65 15.45
CA GLU A 127 -5.09 -5.85 15.68
C GLU A 127 -4.38 -5.94 14.33
N LEU A 128 -3.46 -5.00 14.06
CA LEU A 128 -2.63 -5.03 12.86
C LEU A 128 -1.32 -5.76 13.13
N LEU A 129 -0.94 -6.65 12.25
CA LEU A 129 0.39 -7.22 12.20
C LEU A 129 1.23 -6.47 11.15
N ASP A 130 2.21 -5.71 11.63
CA ASP A 130 3.22 -5.14 10.75
C ASP A 130 4.23 -6.22 10.37
N THR A 131 4.45 -6.38 9.07
CA THR A 131 5.37 -7.37 8.52
C THR A 131 6.52 -6.70 7.78
N PRO A 132 7.73 -7.27 7.85
CA PRO A 132 8.82 -6.87 6.95
C PRO A 132 8.36 -6.91 5.48
N GLY A 133 8.88 -6.01 4.66
CA GLY A 133 8.59 -6.04 3.23
C GLY A 133 9.14 -7.31 2.58
N VAL A 134 8.33 -7.93 1.75
CA VAL A 134 8.73 -9.07 0.94
C VAL A 134 8.92 -8.60 -0.49
N LEU A 135 10.13 -8.72 -1.01
CA LEU A 135 10.46 -8.38 -2.38
C LEU A 135 10.50 -9.66 -3.22
N TRP A 136 10.01 -9.58 -4.45
CA TRP A 136 10.21 -10.67 -5.40
C TRP A 136 11.70 -10.87 -5.67
N PRO A 137 12.15 -12.11 -5.81
CA PRO A 137 13.56 -12.41 -6.10
C PRO A 137 13.98 -11.93 -7.50
N LYS A 138 13.01 -11.71 -8.40
CA LYS A 138 13.24 -11.21 -9.76
C LYS A 138 12.05 -10.40 -10.24
N PHE A 139 12.32 -9.27 -10.88
CA PHE A 139 11.27 -8.45 -11.53
C PHE A 139 10.85 -9.10 -12.87
N GLU A 140 9.58 -8.96 -13.21
CA GLU A 140 9.00 -9.52 -14.44
C GLU A 140 9.56 -8.84 -15.70
N SER A 141 9.89 -7.55 -15.59
CA SER A 141 10.48 -6.77 -16.68
C SER A 141 11.33 -5.61 -16.13
N GLU A 142 12.23 -5.10 -16.97
CA GLU A 142 13.02 -3.91 -16.68
C GLU A 142 12.16 -2.67 -16.45
N GLU A 143 11.06 -2.53 -17.20
CA GLU A 143 10.09 -1.43 -17.04
C GLU A 143 9.47 -1.43 -15.64
N VAL A 144 9.08 -2.59 -15.13
CA VAL A 144 8.56 -2.73 -13.76
C VAL A 144 9.63 -2.34 -12.74
N ALA A 145 10.87 -2.78 -12.93
CA ALA A 145 11.98 -2.42 -12.05
C ALA A 145 12.24 -0.91 -12.03
N LEU A 146 12.25 -0.26 -13.19
CA LEU A 146 12.42 1.19 -13.34
C LEU A 146 11.28 1.97 -12.66
N ASN A 147 10.03 1.59 -12.88
CA ASN A 147 8.87 2.23 -12.24
C ASN A 147 8.94 2.12 -10.70
N LEU A 148 9.39 0.99 -10.18
CA LEU A 148 9.61 0.81 -8.74
C LEU A 148 10.77 1.66 -8.22
N ALA A 149 11.81 1.85 -9.03
CA ALA A 149 12.93 2.74 -8.71
C ALA A 149 12.48 4.21 -8.68
N TYR A 150 11.74 4.68 -9.70
CA TYR A 150 11.22 6.05 -9.77
C TYR A 150 10.33 6.41 -8.59
N THR A 151 9.59 5.46 -8.06
CA THR A 151 8.73 5.66 -6.88
C THR A 151 9.43 5.43 -5.54
N GLY A 152 10.76 5.24 -5.54
CA GLY A 152 11.55 5.03 -4.33
C GLY A 152 11.21 3.72 -3.59
N THR A 153 10.75 2.71 -4.32
CA THR A 153 10.48 1.38 -3.78
C THR A 153 11.75 0.55 -3.65
N ILE A 154 12.69 0.74 -4.57
CA ILE A 154 14.05 0.19 -4.52
C ILE A 154 14.95 1.20 -3.82
N LYS A 155 15.86 0.75 -2.96
CA LYS A 155 16.81 1.62 -2.27
C LYS A 155 17.85 2.17 -3.24
N ASP A 156 18.20 3.43 -3.07
CA ASP A 156 19.20 4.14 -3.90
C ASP A 156 20.58 3.48 -3.84
N ASP A 157 20.95 2.87 -2.72
CA ASP A 157 22.24 2.15 -2.54
C ASP A 157 22.44 0.98 -3.53
N ILE A 158 21.35 0.50 -4.15
CA ILE A 158 21.36 -0.64 -5.09
C ILE A 158 21.30 -0.15 -6.54
N LEU A 159 21.02 1.14 -6.74
CA LEU A 159 20.74 1.72 -8.05
C LEU A 159 21.92 2.55 -8.54
N GLN A 160 22.21 2.47 -9.81
CA GLN A 160 23.00 3.49 -10.49
C GLN A 160 22.12 4.75 -10.66
N THR A 161 22.08 5.58 -9.63
CA THR A 161 21.14 6.71 -9.51
C THR A 161 21.15 7.64 -10.73
N ILE A 162 22.33 7.84 -11.35
CA ILE A 162 22.46 8.66 -12.55
C ILE A 162 21.72 8.04 -13.74
N GLU A 163 21.86 6.72 -13.95
CA GLU A 163 21.20 6.00 -15.06
C GLU A 163 19.68 5.98 -14.87
N VAL A 164 19.23 5.74 -13.63
CA VAL A 164 17.81 5.79 -13.30
C VAL A 164 17.24 7.20 -13.50
N GLY A 165 17.97 8.23 -13.07
CA GLY A 165 17.57 9.63 -13.28
C GLY A 165 17.49 9.99 -14.76
N PHE A 166 18.45 9.54 -15.57
CA PHE A 166 18.44 9.78 -17.01
C PHE A 166 17.31 9.00 -17.70
N SER A 167 17.02 7.79 -17.28
CA SER A 167 15.91 7.00 -17.78
C SER A 167 14.55 7.65 -17.43
N LEU A 168 14.40 8.17 -16.21
CA LEU A 168 13.22 8.93 -15.80
C LEU A 168 13.05 10.19 -16.66
N LEU A 169 14.13 10.95 -16.88
CA LEU A 169 14.08 12.14 -17.70
C LEU A 169 13.62 11.81 -19.13
N LYS A 170 14.16 10.75 -19.75
CA LYS A 170 13.69 10.29 -21.08
C LYS A 170 12.20 9.97 -21.09
N LEU A 171 11.73 9.26 -20.06
CA LEU A 171 10.32 8.91 -19.92
C LEU A 171 9.44 10.16 -19.82
N LEU A 172 9.86 11.15 -19.02
CA LEU A 172 9.13 12.41 -18.84
C LEU A 172 9.12 13.26 -20.12
N VAL A 173 10.25 13.34 -20.81
CA VAL A 173 10.33 14.02 -22.12
C VAL A 173 9.37 13.36 -23.13
N TYR A 174 9.33 12.06 -23.15
CA TYR A 174 8.46 11.34 -24.09
C TYR A 174 6.95 11.49 -23.75
N LYS A 175 6.59 11.44 -22.46
CA LYS A 175 5.17 11.41 -22.05
C LYS A 175 4.62 12.77 -21.60
N HIS A 176 5.47 13.66 -21.09
CA HIS A 176 5.06 14.85 -20.36
C HIS A 176 5.98 16.05 -20.62
N LEU A 177 6.41 16.22 -21.88
CA LEU A 177 7.33 17.30 -22.26
C LEU A 177 6.82 18.69 -21.84
N GLU A 178 5.52 18.94 -22.04
CA GLU A 178 4.91 20.23 -21.69
C GLU A 178 5.05 20.55 -20.19
N LEU A 179 4.89 19.54 -19.31
CA LEU A 179 5.05 19.73 -17.88
C LEU A 179 6.50 19.96 -17.47
N LEU A 180 7.47 19.40 -18.22
CA LEU A 180 8.88 19.65 -17.99
C LEU A 180 9.26 21.08 -18.41
N THR A 181 8.83 21.51 -19.60
CA THR A 181 9.08 22.88 -20.11
C THR A 181 8.49 23.92 -19.17
N GLU A 182 7.26 23.72 -18.71
CA GLU A 182 6.61 24.61 -17.74
C GLU A 182 7.38 24.67 -16.43
N ARG A 183 7.71 23.50 -15.84
CA ARG A 183 8.38 23.40 -14.54
C ARG A 183 9.77 24.00 -14.54
N TYR A 184 10.56 23.73 -15.57
CA TYR A 184 11.96 24.14 -15.64
C TYR A 184 12.17 25.38 -16.49
N LYS A 185 11.10 25.98 -17.04
CA LYS A 185 11.14 27.15 -17.92
C LYS A 185 12.12 26.97 -19.07
N LEU A 186 11.99 25.84 -19.74
CA LEU A 186 12.81 25.50 -20.91
C LEU A 186 12.21 26.14 -22.14
N ASP A 187 13.08 26.72 -23.02
CA ASP A 187 12.71 27.32 -24.31
C ASP A 187 12.59 26.23 -25.41
#